data_744d1e208923b1b528f2af86911bd697
#
_entry.id   744d1e208923b1b528f2af86911bd697
#
_cell.length_a   1.000
_cell.length_b   1.000
_cell.length_c   1.000
_cell.angle_alpha   90.00
_cell.angle_beta   90.00
_cell.angle_gamma   90.00
#
_symmetry.space_group_name_H-M   'P 1'
#
loop_
_entity.id
_entity.type
_entity.pdbx_description
1 polymer ?
#
loop_
_entity_poly.entity_id
_entity_poly.type
_entity_poly.pdbx_seq_one_letter_code
_entity_poly.pdbx_strand_id
1 'polypeptide(L)'
;MPLIESQPLPTKSRRPAAWLLWSLATIVLWGTWGLVSKVASNGVDAYVNQLLYTVGLAPLMVFVGWTVWKRSPKESPAARKRGVFWAFVTGLLGGLGNLAFFEALVKGGKASIVAPVTALFPMVTVLLAMIFLRERLGRVQWIGLVLAFVAIYLLSI
;
A
#
# COMPACT_ATOMS: atom_id res chain seq x y z
N MET A 1 6.56 -44.10 -33.16
CA MET A 1 5.62 -43.41 -32.28
C MET A 1 6.28 -43.32 -30.90
N PRO A 2 6.89 -42.19 -30.53
CA PRO A 2 7.57 -42.07 -29.25
C PRO A 2 6.52 -41.87 -28.13
N LEU A 3 6.70 -42.65 -27.07
CA LEU A 3 5.87 -42.61 -25.87
C LEU A 3 5.99 -41.25 -25.22
N ILE A 4 4.86 -40.57 -25.04
CA ILE A 4 4.78 -39.31 -24.30
C ILE A 4 5.04 -39.66 -22.82
N GLU A 5 6.24 -39.38 -22.35
CA GLU A 5 6.66 -39.49 -20.98
C GLU A 5 5.83 -38.48 -20.16
N SER A 6 4.90 -38.97 -19.35
CA SER A 6 4.05 -38.14 -18.48
C SER A 6 4.92 -37.47 -17.42
N GLN A 7 5.21 -36.18 -17.62
CA GLN A 7 5.86 -35.39 -16.58
C GLN A 7 4.97 -35.34 -15.33
N PRO A 8 5.53 -35.62 -14.13
CA PRO A 8 4.77 -35.54 -12.89
C PRO A 8 4.34 -34.08 -12.66
N LEU A 9 3.06 -33.87 -12.42
CA LEU A 9 2.48 -32.57 -12.07
C LEU A 9 3.23 -31.99 -10.86
N PRO A 10 3.62 -30.71 -10.88
CA PRO A 10 4.31 -30.10 -9.77
C PRO A 10 3.44 -30.18 -8.51
N THR A 11 3.92 -30.86 -7.49
CA THR A 11 3.28 -30.96 -6.17
C THR A 11 3.18 -29.56 -5.59
N LYS A 12 1.95 -29.05 -5.49
CA LYS A 12 1.62 -27.72 -4.97
C LYS A 12 2.07 -27.65 -3.49
N SER A 13 3.23 -27.07 -3.25
CA SER A 13 3.74 -26.81 -1.90
C SER A 13 2.67 -26.01 -1.10
N ARG A 14 2.20 -26.59 0.04
CA ARG A 14 1.24 -25.98 0.97
C ARG A 14 1.84 -24.84 1.81
N ARG A 15 2.96 -24.26 1.42
CA ARG A 15 3.48 -23.08 2.11
C ARG A 15 2.59 -21.89 1.80
N PRO A 16 2.12 -21.14 2.82
CA PRO A 16 1.38 -19.91 2.56
C PRO A 16 2.23 -19.05 1.63
N ALA A 17 1.62 -18.53 0.57
CA ALA A 17 2.34 -17.73 -0.40
C ALA A 17 3.00 -16.54 0.33
N ALA A 18 4.29 -16.32 0.11
CA ALA A 18 5.06 -15.29 0.81
C ALA A 18 4.41 -13.91 0.72
N TRP A 19 3.73 -13.60 -0.39
CA TRP A 19 2.98 -12.36 -0.56
C TRP A 19 1.86 -12.19 0.48
N LEU A 20 1.21 -13.30 0.91
CA LEU A 20 0.14 -13.25 1.91
C LEU A 20 0.68 -12.84 3.29
N LEU A 21 1.84 -13.38 3.69
CA LEU A 21 2.49 -13.00 4.95
C LEU A 21 2.86 -11.52 4.97
N TRP A 22 3.41 -11.01 3.87
CA TRP A 22 3.73 -9.59 3.74
C TRP A 22 2.47 -8.72 3.75
N SER A 23 1.39 -9.16 3.13
CA SER A 23 0.10 -8.46 3.17
C SER A 23 -0.47 -8.39 4.58
N LEU A 24 -0.42 -9.49 5.35
CA LEU A 24 -0.85 -9.50 6.75
C LEU A 24 0.01 -8.57 7.62
N ALA A 25 1.32 -8.58 7.43
CA ALA A 25 2.22 -7.67 8.12
C ALA A 25 1.87 -6.19 7.81
N THR A 26 1.57 -5.88 6.56
CA THR A 26 1.14 -4.54 6.13
C THR A 26 -0.15 -4.12 6.83
N ILE A 27 -1.15 -5.02 6.90
CA ILE A 27 -2.43 -4.74 7.57
C ILE A 27 -2.20 -4.38 9.04
N VAL A 28 -1.39 -5.17 9.76
CA VAL A 28 -1.11 -4.93 11.18
C VAL A 28 -0.35 -3.62 11.37
N LEU A 29 0.71 -3.39 10.59
CA LEU A 29 1.53 -2.18 10.70
C LEU A 29 0.75 -0.92 10.36
N TRP A 30 -0.03 -0.92 9.31
CA TRP A 30 -0.83 0.25 8.92
C TRP A 30 -2.01 0.48 9.85
N GLY A 31 -2.65 -0.58 10.35
CA GLY A 31 -3.70 -0.45 11.36
C GLY A 31 -3.18 0.18 12.65
N THR A 32 -2.02 -0.27 13.13
CA THR A 32 -1.35 0.32 14.30
C THR A 32 -0.93 1.78 14.02
N TRP A 33 -0.37 2.04 12.82
CA TRP A 33 -0.02 3.40 12.42
C TRP A 33 -1.22 4.35 12.43
N GLY A 34 -2.39 3.92 11.97
CA GLY A 34 -3.61 4.74 12.00
C GLY A 34 -4.04 5.13 13.43
N LEU A 35 -3.91 4.21 14.39
CA LEU A 35 -4.18 4.48 15.80
C LEU A 35 -3.18 5.48 16.38
N VAL A 36 -1.88 5.25 16.17
CA VAL A 36 -0.81 6.13 16.66
C VAL A 36 -0.94 7.53 16.04
N SER A 37 -1.31 7.61 14.75
CA SER A 37 -1.56 8.87 14.06
C SER A 37 -2.69 9.69 14.71
N LYS A 38 -3.75 9.03 15.17
CA LYS A 38 -4.83 9.72 15.90
C LYS A 38 -4.35 10.25 17.24
N VAL A 39 -3.57 9.48 17.98
CA VAL A 39 -2.99 9.94 19.25
C VAL A 39 -2.11 11.17 19.04
N ALA A 40 -1.25 11.15 18.04
CA ALA A 40 -0.39 12.27 17.68
C ALA A 40 -1.22 13.52 17.28
N SER A 41 -2.26 13.34 16.46
CA SER A 41 -3.14 14.41 16.00
C SER A 41 -3.97 15.10 17.11
N ASN A 42 -3.99 14.54 18.32
CA ASN A 42 -4.59 15.21 19.49
C ASN A 42 -3.65 16.25 20.13
N GLY A 43 -2.34 16.18 19.84
CA GLY A 43 -1.33 17.05 20.46
C GLY A 43 -0.63 17.99 19.49
N VAL A 44 -0.68 17.72 18.18
CA VAL A 44 -0.01 18.53 17.16
C VAL A 44 -0.93 18.71 15.94
N ASP A 45 -0.69 19.80 15.19
CA ASP A 45 -1.38 20.02 13.92
C ASP A 45 -0.90 19.05 12.83
N ALA A 46 -1.61 19.01 11.70
CA ALA A 46 -1.35 18.07 10.62
C ALA A 46 0.02 18.27 9.97
N TYR A 47 0.50 19.50 9.86
CA TYR A 47 1.80 19.80 9.24
C TYR A 47 2.96 19.37 10.12
N VAL A 48 2.87 19.65 11.43
CA VAL A 48 3.85 19.17 12.41
C VAL A 48 3.83 17.65 12.48
N ASN A 49 2.66 17.02 12.47
CA ASN A 49 2.51 15.58 12.45
C ASN A 49 3.18 14.98 11.18
N GLN A 50 2.93 15.57 10.01
CA GLN A 50 3.58 15.15 8.76
C GLN A 50 5.10 15.32 8.82
N LEU A 51 5.60 16.42 9.36
CA LEU A 51 7.04 16.65 9.50
C LEU A 51 7.69 15.60 10.39
N LEU A 52 7.13 15.38 11.58
CA LEU A 52 7.64 14.37 12.53
C LEU A 52 7.53 12.95 11.97
N TYR A 53 6.46 12.62 11.27
CA TYR A 53 6.33 11.36 10.53
C TYR A 53 7.48 11.18 9.53
N THR A 54 7.78 12.22 8.75
CA THR A 54 8.87 12.18 7.75
C THR A 54 10.24 11.99 8.42
N VAL A 55 10.49 12.68 9.52
CA VAL A 55 11.72 12.49 10.33
C VAL A 55 11.76 11.08 10.92
N GLY A 56 10.63 10.56 11.40
CA GLY A 56 10.50 9.20 11.93
C GLY A 56 10.83 8.10 10.90
N LEU A 57 10.77 8.39 9.60
CA LEU A 57 11.21 7.47 8.56
C LEU A 57 12.74 7.43 8.39
N ALA A 58 13.50 8.36 8.96
CA ALA A 58 14.95 8.45 8.75
C ALA A 58 15.70 7.15 9.10
N PRO A 59 15.45 6.46 10.24
CA PRO A 59 16.10 5.18 10.54
C PRO A 59 15.82 4.11 9.48
N LEU A 60 14.58 4.06 8.99
CA LEU A 60 14.18 3.14 7.92
C LEU A 60 14.89 3.49 6.60
N MET A 61 15.01 4.77 6.27
CA MET A 61 15.73 5.23 5.07
C MET A 61 17.21 4.83 5.13
N VAL A 62 17.87 4.97 6.29
CA VAL A 62 19.26 4.55 6.48
C VAL A 62 19.40 3.03 6.29
N PHE A 63 18.52 2.25 6.91
CA PHE A 63 18.53 0.78 6.77
C PHE A 63 18.32 0.33 5.33
N VAL A 64 17.30 0.89 4.66
CA VAL A 64 16.99 0.56 3.26
C VAL A 64 18.13 1.04 2.34
N GLY A 65 18.65 2.24 2.54
CA GLY A 65 19.77 2.78 1.77
C GLY A 65 21.02 1.90 1.87
N TRP A 66 21.35 1.43 3.06
CA TRP A 66 22.45 0.48 3.27
C TRP A 66 22.19 -0.85 2.52
N THR A 67 20.97 -1.36 2.60
CA THR A 67 20.59 -2.59 1.89
C THR A 67 20.71 -2.44 0.37
N VAL A 68 20.27 -1.30 -0.18
CA VAL A 68 20.40 -0.99 -1.60
C VAL A 68 21.85 -0.85 -2.02
N TRP A 69 22.68 -0.19 -1.19
CA TRP A 69 24.10 -0.04 -1.49
C TRP A 69 24.85 -1.37 -1.57
N LYS A 70 24.47 -2.34 -0.73
CA LYS A 70 25.05 -3.69 -0.78
C LYS A 70 24.55 -4.54 -1.95
N ARG A 71 23.46 -4.17 -2.60
CA ARG A 71 22.90 -4.90 -3.75
C ARG A 71 23.41 -4.30 -5.05
N SER A 72 24.07 -5.11 -5.87
CA SER A 72 24.42 -4.68 -7.25
C SER A 72 23.14 -4.54 -8.06
N PRO A 73 22.91 -3.39 -8.71
CA PRO A 73 21.74 -3.20 -9.57
C PRO A 73 21.84 -4.14 -10.78
N LYS A 74 20.76 -4.89 -11.04
CA LYS A 74 20.65 -5.81 -12.18
C LYS A 74 20.00 -5.16 -13.40
N GLU A 75 19.40 -3.98 -13.22
CA GLU A 75 18.62 -3.29 -14.24
C GLU A 75 19.53 -2.46 -15.16
N SER A 76 19.07 -2.27 -16.41
CA SER A 76 19.73 -1.36 -17.34
C SER A 76 19.66 0.09 -16.82
N PRO A 77 20.65 0.95 -17.14
CA PRO A 77 20.68 2.35 -16.69
C PRO A 77 19.42 3.14 -17.05
N ALA A 78 18.83 2.90 -18.22
CA ALA A 78 17.61 3.56 -18.68
C ALA A 78 16.36 3.12 -17.86
N ALA A 79 16.21 1.81 -17.64
CA ALA A 79 15.12 1.27 -16.82
C ALA A 79 15.22 1.78 -15.37
N ARG A 80 16.44 1.84 -14.82
CA ARG A 80 16.71 2.37 -13.49
C ARG A 80 16.31 3.84 -13.35
N LYS A 81 16.70 4.70 -14.31
CA LYS A 81 16.34 6.12 -14.29
C LYS A 81 14.83 6.32 -14.28
N ARG A 82 14.11 5.59 -15.13
CA ARG A 82 12.63 5.63 -15.17
C ARG A 82 12.01 5.14 -13.88
N GLY A 83 12.52 4.04 -13.31
CA GLY A 83 12.07 3.49 -12.04
C GLY A 83 12.26 4.45 -10.88
N VAL A 84 13.41 5.11 -10.78
CA VAL A 84 13.72 6.12 -9.75
C VAL A 84 12.76 7.32 -9.85
N PHE A 85 12.47 7.81 -11.06
CA PHE A 85 11.51 8.89 -11.25
C PHE A 85 10.12 8.52 -10.71
N TRP A 86 9.59 7.36 -11.10
CA TRP A 86 8.28 6.92 -10.63
C TRP A 86 8.25 6.62 -9.14
N ALA A 87 9.34 6.07 -8.57
CA ALA A 87 9.46 5.87 -7.13
C ALA A 87 9.42 7.21 -6.36
N PHE A 88 10.07 8.25 -6.89
CA PHE A 88 9.99 9.60 -6.32
C PHE A 88 8.55 10.15 -6.35
N VAL A 89 7.86 10.00 -7.49
CA VAL A 89 6.44 10.41 -7.63
C VAL A 89 5.56 9.66 -6.64
N THR A 90 5.80 8.37 -6.43
CA THR A 90 5.09 7.56 -5.42
C THR A 90 5.29 8.12 -4.01
N GLY A 91 6.51 8.49 -3.65
CA GLY A 91 6.82 9.11 -2.35
C GLY A 91 6.09 10.44 -2.15
N LEU A 92 6.07 11.29 -3.19
CA LEU A 92 5.38 12.58 -3.15
C LEU A 92 3.86 12.40 -2.98
N LEU A 93 3.25 11.54 -3.78
CA LEU A 93 1.80 11.26 -3.67
C LEU A 93 1.44 10.64 -2.32
N GLY A 94 2.27 9.72 -1.81
CA GLY A 94 2.08 9.12 -0.50
C GLY A 94 2.19 10.16 0.62
N GLY A 95 3.15 11.07 0.56
CA GLY A 95 3.32 12.16 1.53
C GLY A 95 2.13 13.13 1.54
N LEU A 96 1.62 13.51 0.36
CA LEU A 96 0.42 14.35 0.24
C LEU A 96 -0.82 13.64 0.77
N GLY A 97 -0.96 12.33 0.48
CA GLY A 97 -2.05 11.52 1.02
C GLY A 97 -2.02 11.44 2.55
N ASN A 98 -0.83 11.27 3.15
CA ASN A 98 -0.66 11.28 4.60
C ASN A 98 -1.01 12.63 5.22
N LEU A 99 -0.61 13.74 4.60
CA LEU A 99 -0.97 15.08 5.08
C LEU A 99 -2.49 15.25 5.09
N ALA A 100 -3.18 14.83 4.03
CA ALA A 100 -4.65 14.87 3.98
C ALA A 100 -5.29 13.97 5.05
N PHE A 101 -4.70 12.81 5.34
CA PHE A 101 -5.14 11.92 6.41
C PHE A 101 -4.99 12.57 7.79
N PHE A 102 -3.85 13.19 8.08
CA PHE A 102 -3.63 13.89 9.34
C PHE A 102 -4.57 15.09 9.50
N GLU A 103 -4.80 15.85 8.43
CA GLU A 103 -5.80 16.94 8.43
C GLU A 103 -7.21 16.43 8.79
N ALA A 104 -7.63 15.31 8.22
CA ALA A 104 -8.91 14.70 8.55
C ALA A 104 -9.02 14.34 10.03
N LEU A 105 -7.94 13.82 10.64
CA LEU A 105 -7.89 13.47 12.06
C LEU A 105 -7.91 14.69 12.98
N VAL A 106 -7.15 15.74 12.63
CA VAL A 106 -7.07 17.00 13.38
C VAL A 106 -8.41 17.75 13.34
N LYS A 107 -9.10 17.74 12.21
CA LYS A 107 -10.45 18.35 12.06
C LYS A 107 -11.58 17.58 12.76
N GLY A 108 -11.24 16.67 13.64
CA GLY A 108 -12.20 15.98 14.49
C GLY A 108 -12.63 14.60 13.98
N GLY A 109 -12.05 14.11 12.88
CA GLY A 109 -12.31 12.78 12.37
C GLY A 109 -11.95 11.70 13.40
N LYS A 110 -12.87 10.76 13.64
CA LYS A 110 -12.59 9.57 14.45
C LYS A 110 -11.72 8.60 13.65
N ALA A 111 -10.66 8.07 14.24
CA ALA A 111 -9.78 7.09 13.57
C ALA A 111 -10.56 5.87 13.07
N SER A 112 -11.58 5.43 13.81
CA SER A 112 -12.46 4.31 13.44
C SER A 112 -13.30 4.56 12.18
N ILE A 113 -13.44 5.81 11.75
CA ILE A 113 -14.17 6.22 10.54
C ILE A 113 -13.17 6.64 9.45
N VAL A 114 -12.23 7.52 9.78
CA VAL A 114 -11.28 8.07 8.81
C VAL A 114 -10.42 6.97 8.19
N ALA A 115 -9.92 6.01 8.99
CA ALA A 115 -9.09 4.95 8.47
C ALA A 115 -9.83 4.03 7.47
N PRO A 116 -11.03 3.49 7.76
CA PRO A 116 -11.80 2.73 6.77
C PRO A 116 -12.19 3.54 5.54
N VAL A 117 -12.58 4.82 5.69
CA VAL A 117 -12.94 5.69 4.55
C VAL A 117 -11.73 5.92 3.64
N THR A 118 -10.57 6.22 4.21
CA THR A 118 -9.34 6.38 3.43
C THR A 118 -8.86 5.06 2.81
N ALA A 119 -9.20 3.91 3.40
CA ALA A 119 -8.94 2.59 2.83
C ALA A 119 -9.71 2.32 1.51
N LEU A 120 -10.51 3.27 1.02
CA LEU A 120 -11.05 3.24 -0.35
C LEU A 120 -10.01 3.56 -1.42
N PHE A 121 -8.81 4.03 -1.08
CA PHE A 121 -7.79 4.35 -2.10
C PHE A 121 -7.49 3.19 -3.08
N PRO A 122 -7.56 1.89 -2.72
CA PRO A 122 -7.39 0.81 -3.70
C PRO A 122 -8.44 0.83 -4.80
N MET A 123 -9.63 1.39 -4.56
CA MET A 123 -10.65 1.52 -5.59
C MET A 123 -10.25 2.53 -6.67
N VAL A 124 -9.69 3.67 -6.24
CA VAL A 124 -9.10 4.63 -7.18
C VAL A 124 -7.98 3.96 -7.97
N THR A 125 -7.12 3.18 -7.30
CA THR A 125 -6.06 2.41 -7.96
C THR A 125 -6.63 1.43 -8.99
N VAL A 126 -7.68 0.69 -8.65
CA VAL A 126 -8.34 -0.26 -9.56
C VAL A 126 -8.94 0.47 -10.78
N LEU A 127 -9.63 1.59 -10.58
CA LEU A 127 -10.18 2.39 -11.67
C LEU A 127 -9.07 2.91 -12.60
N LEU A 128 -7.99 3.43 -12.03
CA LEU A 128 -6.84 3.89 -12.80
C LEU A 128 -6.14 2.74 -13.53
N ALA A 129 -6.01 1.57 -12.91
CA ALA A 129 -5.43 0.39 -13.54
C ALA A 129 -6.28 -0.08 -14.73
N MET A 130 -7.61 -0.07 -14.61
CA MET A 130 -8.49 -0.40 -15.73
C MET A 130 -8.34 0.60 -16.89
N ILE A 131 -8.23 1.91 -16.61
CA ILE A 131 -8.14 2.96 -17.62
C ILE A 131 -6.75 2.98 -18.27
N PHE A 132 -5.67 3.03 -17.47
CA PHE A 132 -4.32 3.26 -17.97
C PHE A 132 -3.57 1.98 -18.27
N LEU A 133 -3.74 0.93 -17.48
CA LEU A 133 -3.06 -0.37 -17.66
C LEU A 133 -3.94 -1.35 -18.47
N ARG A 134 -5.21 -0.97 -18.75
CA ARG A 134 -6.19 -1.81 -19.44
C ARG A 134 -6.41 -3.17 -18.77
N GLU A 135 -6.23 -3.23 -17.46
CA GLU A 135 -6.51 -4.43 -16.69
C GLU A 135 -8.00 -4.74 -16.66
N ARG A 136 -8.35 -6.03 -16.68
CA ARG A 136 -9.76 -6.47 -16.65
C ARG A 136 -10.04 -7.16 -15.32
N LEU A 137 -11.09 -6.71 -14.65
CA LEU A 137 -11.58 -7.37 -13.44
C LEU A 137 -12.46 -8.57 -13.80
N GLY A 138 -12.25 -9.67 -13.10
CA GLY A 138 -13.16 -10.80 -13.12
C GLY A 138 -14.47 -10.50 -12.36
N ARG A 139 -15.53 -11.26 -12.63
CA ARG A 139 -16.84 -11.08 -12.00
C ARG A 139 -16.79 -11.11 -10.47
N VAL A 140 -15.99 -12.00 -9.91
CA VAL A 140 -15.81 -12.14 -8.45
C VAL A 140 -15.13 -10.90 -7.86
N GLN A 141 -14.16 -10.32 -8.56
CA GLN A 141 -13.47 -9.10 -8.13
C GLN A 141 -14.41 -7.88 -8.13
N TRP A 142 -15.32 -7.79 -9.11
CA TRP A 142 -16.37 -6.77 -9.12
C TRP A 142 -17.30 -6.87 -7.91
N ILE A 143 -17.73 -8.09 -7.56
CA ILE A 143 -18.55 -8.31 -6.36
C ILE A 143 -17.80 -7.87 -5.11
N GLY A 144 -16.52 -8.25 -4.96
CA GLY A 144 -15.67 -7.82 -3.84
C GLY A 144 -15.54 -6.30 -3.74
N LEU A 145 -15.39 -5.61 -4.87
CA LEU A 145 -15.30 -4.16 -4.94
C LEU A 145 -16.59 -3.47 -4.46
N VAL A 146 -17.75 -3.95 -4.93
CA VAL A 146 -19.07 -3.44 -4.49
C VAL A 146 -19.30 -3.67 -3.01
N LEU A 147 -18.95 -4.86 -2.49
CA LEU A 147 -19.08 -5.18 -1.06
C LEU A 147 -18.18 -4.28 -0.20
N ALA A 148 -16.97 -3.96 -0.65
CA ALA A 148 -16.09 -3.02 0.04
C ALA A 148 -16.71 -1.61 0.14
N PHE A 149 -17.34 -1.13 -0.93
CA PHE A 149 -18.09 0.13 -0.93
C PHE A 149 -19.21 0.14 0.10
N VAL A 150 -20.05 -0.89 0.07
CA VAL A 150 -21.17 -1.02 0.99
C VAL A 150 -20.68 -1.06 2.43
N ALA A 151 -19.63 -1.85 2.71
CA ALA A 151 -19.07 -1.96 4.06
C ALA A 151 -18.57 -0.61 4.59
N ILE A 152 -17.85 0.18 3.76
CA ILE A 152 -17.33 1.48 4.20
C ILE A 152 -18.45 2.52 4.32
N TYR A 153 -19.44 2.50 3.43
CA TYR A 153 -20.63 3.34 3.57
C TYR A 153 -21.33 3.09 4.91
N LEU A 154 -21.55 1.83 5.27
CA LEU A 154 -22.19 1.46 6.55
C LEU A 154 -21.33 1.85 7.76
N LEU A 155 -20.01 1.87 7.63
CA LEU A 155 -19.12 2.35 8.71
C LEU A 155 -19.09 3.88 8.84
N SER A 156 -19.54 4.62 7.82
CA SER A 156 -19.50 6.08 7.80
C SER A 156 -20.78 6.73 8.36
N ILE A 157 -21.87 5.98 8.48
CA ILE A 157 -23.15 6.42 9.07
C ILE A 157 -23.24 6.01 10.52
#